data_e8c9b396a319300e2600e2a5270f923d
#
_entry.id   e8c9b396a319300e2600e2a5270f923d
#
_cell.length_a   1.000
_cell.length_b   1.000
_cell.length_c   1.000
_cell.angle_alpha   90.00
_cell.angle_beta   90.00
_cell.angle_gamma   90.00
#
_symmetry.space_group_name_H-M   'P 1'
#
loop_
_entity.id
_entity.type
_entity.pdbx_description
1 polymer ?
#
loop_
_entity_poly.entity_id
_entity_poly.type
_entity_poly.pdbx_seq_one_letter_code
_entity_poly.pdbx_strand_id
1 'polypeptide(L)' 'MYHIQKEENIQGQLKEIYYSGTYHWNTDYSARKVYETQEEATTELYEFGGEVVTD' A
#
# COMPACT_ATOMS: atom_id res chain seq x y z
N MET A 1 -4.73 12.48 -3.55
CA MET A 1 -5.13 11.17 -3.06
C MET A 1 -3.92 10.41 -2.53
N TYR A 2 -4.14 9.37 -1.76
CA TYR A 2 -3.07 8.66 -1.06
C TYR A 2 -3.24 7.17 -1.23
N HIS A 3 -2.13 6.44 -1.12
CA HIS A 3 -2.17 4.99 -1.10
C HIS A 3 -1.09 4.47 -0.15
N ILE A 4 -1.14 3.17 0.15
CA ILE A 4 -0.18 2.51 1.03
C ILE A 4 0.67 1.58 0.18
N GLN A 5 1.99 1.67 0.35
CA GLN A 5 2.92 0.81 -0.36
C GLN A 5 4.04 0.36 0.57
N LYS A 6 4.68 -0.74 0.23
CA LYS A 6 5.86 -1.21 0.93
C LYS A 6 6.73 -2.03 -0.03
N GLU A 7 7.98 -2.24 0.37
CA GLU A 7 8.86 -3.12 -0.38
C GLU A 7 8.77 -4.53 0.19
N GLU A 8 8.75 -5.50 -0.70
CA GLU A 8 8.69 -6.90 -0.31
C GLU A 8 9.70 -7.69 -1.15
N ASN A 9 10.39 -8.63 -0.51
CA ASN A 9 11.28 -9.53 -1.23
C ASN A 9 10.46 -10.67 -1.81
N ILE A 10 10.34 -10.69 -3.14
CA ILE A 10 9.57 -11.71 -3.84
C ILE A 10 10.54 -12.47 -4.74
N GLN A 11 10.75 -13.73 -4.42
CA GLN A 11 11.64 -14.61 -5.19
C GLN A 11 13.05 -14.02 -5.38
N GLY A 12 13.56 -13.40 -4.31
CA GLY A 12 14.91 -12.84 -4.33
C GLY A 12 15.03 -11.44 -4.91
N GLN A 13 13.91 -10.81 -5.27
CA GLN A 13 13.88 -9.44 -5.79
C GLN A 13 13.04 -8.55 -4.91
N LEU A 14 13.55 -7.36 -4.61
CA LEU A 14 12.77 -6.35 -3.90
C LEU A 14 11.79 -5.70 -4.87
N LYS A 15 10.51 -5.76 -4.53
CA LYS A 15 9.46 -5.16 -5.34
C LYS A 15 8.56 -4.30 -4.48
N GLU A 16 8.07 -3.22 -5.07
CA GLU A 16 7.04 -2.41 -4.47
C GLU A 16 5.71 -3.14 -4.56
N ILE A 17 5.00 -3.23 -3.45
CA ILE A 17 3.64 -3.75 -3.46
C ILE A 17 2.72 -2.71 -2.86
N TYR A 18 1.47 -2.74 -3.30
CA TYR A 18 0.46 -1.74 -2.96
C TYR A 18 -0.70 -2.40 -2.26
N TYR A 19 -1.15 -1.79 -1.17
CA TYR A 19 -2.30 -2.32 -0.47
C TYR A 19 -3.55 -2.09 -1.31
N SER A 20 -4.24 -3.20 -1.62
CA SER A 20 -5.41 -3.15 -2.49
C SER A 20 -6.73 -3.26 -1.72
N GLY A 21 -6.65 -3.35 -0.40
CA GLY A 21 -7.84 -3.49 0.44
C GLY A 21 -8.12 -4.95 0.76
N THR A 22 -9.00 -5.16 1.74
CA THR A 22 -9.46 -6.51 2.12
C THR A 22 -8.29 -7.43 2.51
N TYR A 23 -7.27 -6.85 3.17
CA TYR A 23 -6.07 -7.57 3.62
C TYR A 23 -5.23 -8.16 2.48
N HIS A 24 -5.35 -7.57 1.27
CA HIS A 24 -4.57 -8.02 0.12
C HIS A 24 -3.56 -6.97 -0.32
N TRP A 25 -2.43 -7.45 -0.82
CA TRP A 25 -1.39 -6.63 -1.42
C TRP A 25 -1.20 -7.06 -2.86
N ASN A 26 -0.84 -6.12 -3.71
CA ASN A 26 -0.69 -6.39 -5.14
C ASN A 26 0.52 -5.66 -5.69
N THR A 27 1.20 -6.25 -6.66
CA THR A 27 2.32 -5.60 -7.34
C THR A 27 1.86 -4.62 -8.41
N ASP A 28 0.58 -4.66 -8.77
CA ASP A 28 0.01 -3.79 -9.79
C ASP A 28 -0.42 -2.46 -9.17
N TYR A 29 0.21 -1.38 -9.62
CA TYR A 29 -0.08 -0.04 -9.12
C TYR A 29 -1.56 0.33 -9.32
N SER A 30 -2.17 -0.13 -10.40
CA SER A 30 -3.57 0.20 -10.69
C SER A 30 -4.55 -0.50 -9.76
N ALA A 31 -4.10 -1.52 -9.03
CA ALA A 31 -4.94 -2.23 -8.06
C ALA A 31 -4.91 -1.61 -6.66
N ARG A 32 -4.12 -0.55 -6.46
CA ARG A 32 -3.98 0.07 -5.15
C ARG A 32 -5.29 0.64 -4.64
N LYS A 33 -5.50 0.54 -3.34
CA LYS A 33 -6.63 1.21 -2.70
C LYS A 33 -6.29 2.69 -2.54
N VAL A 34 -7.18 3.56 -2.97
CA VAL A 34 -6.98 5.01 -2.93
C VAL A 34 -7.77 5.60 -1.77
N TYR A 35 -7.12 6.48 -1.02
CA TYR A 35 -7.72 7.18 0.11
C TYR A 35 -7.81 8.67 -0.20
N GLU A 36 -8.89 9.30 0.23
CA GLU A 36 -9.05 10.73 0.02
C GLU A 36 -8.18 11.56 0.94
N THR A 37 -7.94 11.08 2.16
CA THR A 37 -7.16 11.81 3.15
C THR A 37 -6.00 10.96 3.65
N GLN A 38 -4.95 11.64 4.08
CA GLN A 38 -3.79 10.97 4.68
C GLN A 38 -4.17 10.28 5.97
N GLU A 39 -5.11 10.84 6.73
CA GLU A 39 -5.55 10.24 7.99
C GLU A 39 -6.18 8.88 7.80
N GLU A 40 -7.00 8.72 6.78
CA GLU A 40 -7.61 7.44 6.47
C GLU A 40 -6.56 6.39 6.15
N ALA A 41 -5.60 6.74 5.31
CA ALA A 41 -4.52 5.84 4.95
C ALA A 41 -3.67 5.48 6.17
N THR A 42 -3.33 6.46 7.00
CA THR A 42 -2.52 6.24 8.18
C THR A 42 -3.21 5.32 9.18
N THR A 43 -4.53 5.43 9.31
CA THR A 43 -5.30 4.56 10.20
C THR A 43 -5.17 3.10 9.79
N GLU A 44 -5.27 2.82 8.50
CA GLU A 44 -5.11 1.45 8.02
C GLU A 44 -3.65 1.00 8.06
N LEU A 45 -2.72 1.92 7.86
CA LEU A 45 -1.29 1.64 7.92
C LEU A 45 -0.89 1.00 9.25
N TYR A 46 -1.51 1.41 10.35
CA TYR A 46 -1.22 0.88 11.68
C TYR A 46 -1.37 -0.63 11.75
N GLU A 47 -2.31 -1.18 11.00
CA GLU A 47 -2.55 -2.63 11.02
C GLU A 47 -1.62 -3.39 10.08
N PHE A 48 -1.23 -2.78 8.97
CA PHE A 48 -0.59 -3.53 7.88
C PHE A 48 0.87 -3.18 7.64
N GLY A 49 1.33 -2.05 8.16
CA GLY A 49 2.69 -1.59 7.89
C GLY A 49 2.82 -0.97 6.51
N GLY A 50 4.04 -0.56 6.18
CA GLY A 50 4.30 0.14 4.93
C GLY A 50 4.38 1.63 5.12
N GLU A 51 4.12 2.39 4.06
CA GLU A 51 4.13 3.85 4.13
C GLU A 51 3.00 4.45 3.31
N VAL A 52 2.54 5.62 3.74
CA VAL A 52 1.52 6.37 3.01
C VAL A 52 2.23 7.26 1.99
N VAL A 53 1.75 7.19 0.76
CA VAL A 53 2.35 7.94 -0.35
C VAL A 53 1.25 8.71 -1.07
N THR A 54 1.60 9.92 -1.50
CA THR A 54 0.70 10.74 -2.33
C THR A 54 0.72 10.22 -3.76
N ASP A 55 -0.46 10.07 -4.32
CA ASP A 55 -0.59 9.65 -5.72
C ASP A 55 -0.01 10.66 -6.69
#